data_01df359ed022d287af4a3fb6230fb68b
#
_entry.id   01df359ed022d287af4a3fb6230fb68b
#
_cell.length_a   1.000
_cell.length_b   1.000
_cell.length_c   1.000
_cell.angle_alpha   90.00
_cell.angle_beta   90.00
_cell.angle_gamma   90.00
#
_symmetry.space_group_name_H-M   'P 1'
#
loop_
_entity.id
_entity.type
_entity.pdbx_description
1 polymer ?
#
loop_
_entity_poly.entity_id
_entity_poly.type
_entity_poly.pdbx_seq_one_letter_code
_entity_poly.pdbx_strand_id
1 'polypeptide(L)'
;MFKHLLVPVDGSDVSKKALKKVAQLASADKAAVTLVYVSDPLPPTVYSDSSMGYGISQKDHQKVCAAYAQDVFKKASTALGSGVKAKSMHVSNTNLSAGILDAAKKSKADVIVMASHKRTGIKGLLLGSETHEVIVHSTLPVLVLG
;
A
#
# COMPACT_ATOMS: atom_id res chain seq x y z
N MET A 1 -3.83 -0.47 21.94
CA MET A 1 -3.75 0.97 21.63
C MET A 1 -4.42 1.30 20.30
N PHE A 2 -3.91 0.80 19.17
CA PHE A 2 -4.53 1.03 17.86
C PHE A 2 -5.66 0.05 17.59
N LYS A 3 -6.74 0.54 16.98
CA LYS A 3 -7.91 -0.27 16.66
C LYS A 3 -7.97 -0.67 15.18
N HIS A 4 -7.33 0.11 14.32
CA HIS A 4 -7.37 -0.10 12.88
C HIS A 4 -6.10 0.39 12.20
N LEU A 5 -5.32 -0.53 11.65
CA LEU A 5 -4.08 -0.26 10.94
C LEU A 5 -4.33 -0.16 9.44
N LEU A 6 -3.84 0.90 8.80
CA LEU A 6 -3.71 0.95 7.35
C LEU A 6 -2.30 0.55 6.95
N VAL A 7 -2.18 -0.42 6.05
CA VAL A 7 -0.89 -0.98 5.65
C VAL A 7 -0.76 -0.95 4.13
N PRO A 8 0.03 -0.02 3.57
CA PRO A 8 0.35 -0.04 2.16
C PRO A 8 1.19 -1.26 1.79
N VAL A 9 0.84 -1.91 0.69
CA VAL A 9 1.52 -3.10 0.16
C VAL A 9 1.81 -2.92 -1.33
N ASP A 10 2.96 -3.41 -1.79
CA ASP A 10 3.41 -3.29 -3.17
C ASP A 10 3.82 -4.64 -3.81
N GLY A 11 3.68 -5.74 -3.07
CA GLY A 11 4.07 -7.07 -3.50
C GLY A 11 5.56 -7.39 -3.35
N SER A 12 6.38 -6.48 -2.78
CA SER A 12 7.81 -6.71 -2.56
C SER A 12 8.08 -7.65 -1.38
N ASP A 13 9.28 -8.25 -1.35
CA ASP A 13 9.73 -9.12 -0.24
C ASP A 13 9.91 -8.36 1.08
N VAL A 14 10.23 -7.07 1.02
CA VAL A 14 10.30 -6.20 2.21
C VAL A 14 8.94 -6.07 2.85
N SER A 15 7.91 -5.92 2.04
CA SER A 15 6.52 -5.91 2.49
C SER A 15 6.14 -7.18 3.26
N LYS A 16 6.59 -8.35 2.83
CA LYS A 16 6.31 -9.63 3.53
C LYS A 16 6.90 -9.68 4.93
N LYS A 17 8.13 -9.19 5.11
CA LYS A 17 8.77 -9.13 6.45
C LYS A 17 8.03 -8.16 7.37
N ALA A 18 7.66 -7.01 6.85
CA ALA A 18 6.87 -6.01 7.58
C ALA A 18 5.51 -6.57 7.99
N LEU A 19 4.84 -7.32 7.14
CA LEU A 19 3.53 -7.91 7.41
C LEU A 19 3.54 -8.89 8.59
N LYS A 20 4.63 -9.61 8.83
CA LYS A 20 4.75 -10.43 10.04
C LYS A 20 4.74 -9.59 11.32
N LYS A 21 5.43 -8.44 11.30
CA LYS A 21 5.40 -7.49 12.42
C LYS A 21 4.02 -6.83 12.57
N VAL A 22 3.37 -6.51 11.44
CA VAL A 22 1.99 -6.00 11.43
C VAL A 22 1.04 -7.00 12.08
N ALA A 23 1.17 -8.29 11.77
CA ALA A 23 0.35 -9.34 12.36
C ALA A 23 0.52 -9.40 13.88
N GLN A 24 1.75 -9.26 14.38
CA GLN A 24 2.02 -9.21 15.82
C GLN A 24 1.37 -7.99 16.48
N LEU A 25 1.50 -6.80 15.86
CA LEU A 25 0.86 -5.58 16.36
C LEU A 25 -0.65 -5.71 16.37
N ALA A 26 -1.24 -6.15 15.26
CA ALA A 26 -2.68 -6.31 15.16
C ALA A 26 -3.23 -7.33 16.17
N SER A 27 -2.52 -8.43 16.38
CA SER A 27 -2.92 -9.44 17.37
C SER A 27 -2.84 -8.93 18.80
N ALA A 28 -1.79 -8.18 19.14
CA ALA A 28 -1.62 -7.61 20.47
C ALA A 28 -2.74 -6.63 20.84
N ASP A 29 -3.12 -5.78 19.90
CA ASP A 29 -4.16 -4.76 20.11
C ASP A 29 -5.57 -5.24 19.70
N LYS A 30 -5.71 -6.44 19.19
CA LYS A 30 -6.94 -6.96 18.55
C LYS A 30 -7.46 -5.99 17.47
N ALA A 31 -6.53 -5.41 16.72
CA ALA A 31 -6.80 -4.41 15.71
C ALA A 31 -7.21 -5.02 14.38
N ALA A 32 -8.09 -4.34 13.65
CA ALA A 32 -8.36 -4.63 12.25
C ALA A 32 -7.22 -4.10 11.37
N VAL A 33 -7.04 -4.70 10.20
CA VAL A 33 -6.05 -4.29 9.21
C VAL A 33 -6.75 -4.00 7.88
N THR A 34 -6.44 -2.87 7.27
CA THR A 34 -6.74 -2.61 5.86
C THR A 34 -5.45 -2.57 5.08
N LEU A 35 -5.32 -3.49 4.13
CA LEU A 35 -4.24 -3.48 3.14
C LEU A 35 -4.62 -2.53 2.01
N VAL A 36 -3.74 -1.63 1.64
CA VAL A 36 -3.97 -0.74 0.49
C VAL A 36 -2.90 -0.94 -0.56
N TYR A 37 -3.33 -1.06 -1.80
CA TYR A 37 -2.48 -1.02 -2.98
C TYR A 37 -2.89 0.19 -3.82
N VAL A 38 -1.93 1.04 -4.13
CA VAL A 38 -2.12 2.23 -4.96
C VAL A 38 -1.51 1.97 -6.33
N SER A 39 -2.32 2.01 -7.37
CA SER A 39 -1.87 1.90 -8.76
C SER A 39 -1.87 3.25 -9.44
N ASP A 40 -0.96 3.42 -10.39
CA ASP A 40 -0.86 4.63 -11.19
C ASP A 40 -1.84 4.52 -12.37
N PRO A 41 -2.76 5.49 -12.58
CA PRO A 41 -3.59 5.53 -13.77
C PRO A 41 -2.73 5.86 -15.00
N LEU A 42 -3.13 5.34 -16.17
CA LEU A 42 -2.46 5.70 -17.42
C LEU A 42 -2.58 7.22 -17.68
N PRO A 43 -1.47 7.87 -18.07
CA PRO A 43 -1.54 9.27 -18.49
C PRO A 43 -2.49 9.45 -19.70
N PRO A 44 -3.24 10.55 -19.79
CA PRO A 44 -4.13 10.80 -20.92
C PRO A 44 -3.46 10.73 -22.30
N THR A 45 -2.16 11.03 -22.37
CA THR A 45 -1.35 10.95 -23.58
C THR A 45 -1.24 9.53 -24.14
N VAL A 46 -1.32 8.52 -23.30
CA VAL A 46 -1.26 7.11 -23.72
C VAL A 46 -2.57 6.69 -24.40
N TYR A 47 -3.69 7.31 -24.05
CA TYR A 47 -5.00 7.03 -24.66
C TYR A 47 -5.12 7.61 -26.07
N SER A 48 -4.45 8.71 -26.34
CA SER A 48 -4.53 9.36 -27.66
C SER A 48 -3.85 8.56 -28.78
N ASP A 49 -2.90 7.68 -28.42
CA ASP A 49 -2.20 6.82 -29.37
C ASP A 49 -2.98 5.55 -29.73
N SER A 50 -4.10 5.29 -29.09
CA SER A 50 -4.96 4.13 -29.37
C SER A 50 -5.53 4.13 -30.79
N SER A 51 -5.62 5.31 -31.44
CA SER A 51 -6.02 5.45 -32.85
C SER A 51 -5.04 4.81 -33.83
N MET A 52 -3.80 4.56 -33.42
CA MET A 52 -2.75 3.91 -34.24
C MET A 52 -2.61 2.40 -33.96
N GLY A 53 -3.47 1.79 -33.13
CA GLY A 53 -3.46 0.36 -32.82
C GLY A 53 -2.40 -0.07 -31.80
N TYR A 54 -1.68 0.86 -31.20
CA TYR A 54 -0.61 0.59 -30.22
C TYR A 54 -0.96 1.00 -28.79
N GLY A 55 -2.12 1.61 -28.57
CA GLY A 55 -2.56 2.09 -27.26
C GLY A 55 -3.28 1.03 -26.44
N ILE A 56 -3.03 1.02 -25.12
CA ILE A 56 -3.81 0.25 -24.16
C ILE A 56 -5.03 1.09 -23.77
N SER A 57 -6.24 0.52 -23.81
CA SER A 57 -7.43 1.23 -23.35
C SER A 57 -7.39 1.42 -21.85
N GLN A 58 -8.03 2.50 -21.34
CA GLN A 58 -8.15 2.73 -19.90
C GLN A 58 -8.80 1.54 -19.19
N LYS A 59 -9.80 0.95 -19.80
CA LYS A 59 -10.50 -0.24 -19.28
C LYS A 59 -9.57 -1.44 -19.14
N ASP A 60 -8.70 -1.69 -20.14
CA ASP A 60 -7.76 -2.80 -20.10
C ASP A 60 -6.66 -2.54 -19.07
N HIS A 61 -6.16 -1.31 -18.97
CA HIS A 61 -5.23 -0.94 -17.91
C HIS A 61 -5.81 -1.13 -16.52
N GLN A 62 -7.05 -0.69 -16.29
CA GLN A 62 -7.74 -0.89 -15.01
C GLN A 62 -7.89 -2.37 -14.66
N LYS A 63 -8.20 -3.22 -15.66
CA LYS A 63 -8.26 -4.68 -15.47
C LYS A 63 -6.93 -5.27 -15.05
N VAL A 64 -5.84 -4.86 -15.70
CA VAL A 64 -4.49 -5.31 -15.38
C VAL A 64 -4.11 -4.88 -13.97
N CYS A 65 -4.36 -3.63 -13.60
CA CYS A 65 -4.09 -3.13 -12.25
C CYS A 65 -4.92 -3.85 -11.19
N ALA A 66 -6.20 -4.11 -11.46
CA ALA A 66 -7.07 -4.84 -10.55
C ALA A 66 -6.62 -6.28 -10.34
N ALA A 67 -6.19 -6.96 -11.40
CA ALA A 67 -5.66 -8.32 -11.32
C ALA A 67 -4.34 -8.37 -10.52
N TYR A 68 -3.45 -7.41 -10.75
CA TYR A 68 -2.21 -7.29 -9.98
C TYR A 68 -2.49 -7.00 -8.51
N ALA A 69 -3.43 -6.10 -8.21
CA ALA A 69 -3.84 -5.80 -6.84
C ALA A 69 -4.35 -7.03 -6.12
N GLN A 70 -5.17 -7.86 -6.76
CA GLN A 70 -5.67 -9.11 -6.18
C GLN A 70 -4.54 -10.08 -5.83
N ASP A 71 -3.54 -10.20 -6.69
CA ASP A 71 -2.35 -11.04 -6.41
C ASP A 71 -1.56 -10.50 -5.23
N VAL A 72 -1.32 -9.18 -5.17
CA VAL A 72 -0.64 -8.51 -4.05
C VAL A 72 -1.39 -8.74 -2.75
N PHE A 73 -2.71 -8.55 -2.73
CA PHE A 73 -3.53 -8.74 -1.54
C PHE A 73 -3.55 -10.21 -1.07
N LYS A 74 -3.61 -11.15 -2.00
CA LYS A 74 -3.57 -12.58 -1.68
C LYS A 74 -2.27 -12.95 -0.98
N LYS A 75 -1.14 -12.51 -1.53
CA LYS A 75 0.19 -12.73 -0.92
C LYS A 75 0.33 -12.05 0.44
N ALA A 76 -0.17 -10.83 0.56
CA ALA A 76 -0.14 -10.07 1.80
C ALA A 76 -1.01 -10.73 2.89
N SER A 77 -2.20 -11.17 2.55
CA SER A 77 -3.10 -11.87 3.47
C SER A 77 -2.50 -13.18 3.97
N THR A 78 -1.81 -13.92 3.10
CA THR A 78 -1.08 -15.13 3.48
C THR A 78 0.05 -14.81 4.47
N ALA A 79 0.79 -13.72 4.25
CA ALA A 79 1.86 -13.29 5.14
C ALA A 79 1.36 -12.81 6.51
N LEU A 80 0.17 -12.19 6.56
CA LEU A 80 -0.48 -11.80 7.82
C LEU A 80 -0.93 -13.01 8.65
N GLY A 81 -1.36 -14.07 7.98
CA GLY A 81 -1.93 -15.24 8.62
C GLY A 81 -3.42 -15.11 8.93
N SER A 82 -4.04 -16.24 9.34
CA SER A 82 -5.48 -16.35 9.56
C SER A 82 -5.98 -15.67 10.85
N GLY A 83 -5.08 -15.33 11.78
CA GLY A 83 -5.42 -14.71 13.05
C GLY A 83 -5.72 -13.21 12.97
N VAL A 84 -5.51 -12.58 11.82
CA VAL A 84 -5.69 -11.15 11.62
C VAL A 84 -6.88 -10.88 10.71
N LYS A 85 -7.79 -10.02 11.16
CA LYS A 85 -8.94 -9.58 10.38
C LYS A 85 -8.49 -8.50 9.40
N ALA A 86 -8.33 -8.86 8.13
CA ALA A 86 -7.83 -7.96 7.09
C ALA A 86 -8.88 -7.69 6.01
N LYS A 87 -8.96 -6.44 5.58
CA LYS A 87 -9.67 -5.99 4.38
C LYS A 87 -8.67 -5.47 3.36
N SER A 88 -9.07 -5.41 2.11
CA SER A 88 -8.25 -4.91 1.00
C SER A 88 -8.90 -3.70 0.34
N MET A 89 -8.09 -2.71 -0.03
CA MET A 89 -8.54 -1.50 -0.72
C MET A 89 -7.58 -1.19 -1.87
N HIS A 90 -8.09 -1.15 -3.09
CA HIS A 90 -7.34 -0.73 -4.27
C HIS A 90 -7.67 0.73 -4.59
N VAL A 91 -6.65 1.57 -4.69
CA VAL A 91 -6.77 3.00 -4.99
C VAL A 91 -5.98 3.30 -6.27
N SER A 92 -6.58 4.06 -7.17
CA SER A 92 -5.88 4.58 -8.36
C SER A 92 -5.56 6.06 -8.12
N ASN A 93 -4.27 6.40 -8.11
CA ASN A 93 -3.80 7.77 -7.91
C ASN A 93 -2.41 7.93 -8.51
N THR A 94 -2.16 9.04 -9.21
CA THR A 94 -0.84 9.39 -9.75
C THR A 94 0.19 9.67 -8.65
N ASN A 95 -0.28 10.09 -7.48
CA ASN A 95 0.54 10.36 -6.31
C ASN A 95 0.31 9.25 -5.27
N LEU A 96 1.34 8.45 -5.02
CA LEU A 96 1.28 7.31 -4.10
C LEU A 96 0.92 7.73 -2.67
N SER A 97 1.59 8.76 -2.15
CA SER A 97 1.33 9.24 -0.79
C SER A 97 -0.09 9.78 -0.63
N ALA A 98 -0.59 10.52 -1.61
CA ALA A 98 -1.98 11.01 -1.62
C ALA A 98 -2.99 9.85 -1.64
N GLY A 99 -2.72 8.80 -2.41
CA GLY A 99 -3.54 7.59 -2.43
C GLY A 99 -3.59 6.87 -1.08
N ILE A 100 -2.46 6.77 -0.40
CA ILE A 100 -2.37 6.19 0.94
C ILE A 100 -3.17 7.02 1.96
N LEU A 101 -3.01 8.33 1.95
CA LEU A 101 -3.71 9.23 2.87
C LEU A 101 -5.23 9.22 2.64
N ASP A 102 -5.67 9.15 1.39
CA ASP A 102 -7.09 9.00 1.05
C ASP A 102 -7.65 7.66 1.54
N ALA A 103 -6.91 6.58 1.36
CA ALA A 103 -7.29 5.27 1.89
C ALA A 103 -7.38 5.28 3.42
N ALA A 104 -6.50 5.99 4.11
CA ALA A 104 -6.55 6.13 5.57
C ALA A 104 -7.86 6.79 6.04
N LYS A 105 -8.28 7.84 5.36
CA LYS A 105 -9.57 8.50 5.63
C LYS A 105 -10.76 7.58 5.35
N LYS A 106 -10.78 6.93 4.19
CA LYS A 106 -11.88 6.05 3.77
C LYS A 106 -12.02 4.81 4.66
N SER A 107 -10.93 4.23 5.10
CA SER A 107 -10.93 3.07 5.98
C SER A 107 -11.19 3.41 7.44
N LYS A 108 -11.13 4.68 7.80
CA LYS A 108 -11.17 5.16 9.20
C LYS A 108 -10.07 4.52 10.06
N ALA A 109 -8.88 4.35 9.47
CA ALA A 109 -7.71 3.87 10.19
C ALA A 109 -7.27 4.90 11.23
N ASP A 110 -6.65 4.44 12.30
CA ASP A 110 -6.11 5.29 13.36
C ASP A 110 -4.57 5.31 13.41
N VAL A 111 -3.93 4.51 12.57
CA VAL A 111 -2.48 4.52 12.35
C VAL A 111 -2.16 4.03 10.93
N ILE A 112 -1.13 4.61 10.32
CA ILE A 112 -0.56 4.14 9.06
C ILE A 112 0.74 3.39 9.38
N VAL A 113 0.89 2.17 8.87
CA VAL A 113 2.08 1.35 9.09
C VAL A 113 2.82 1.19 7.77
N MET A 114 3.99 1.82 7.66
CA MET A 114 4.83 1.81 6.46
C MET A 114 5.99 0.83 6.61
N ALA A 115 6.28 0.06 5.57
CA ALA A 115 7.50 -0.72 5.49
C ALA A 115 8.65 0.16 4.99
N SER A 116 9.81 0.05 5.63
CA SER A 116 11.02 0.76 5.21
C SER A 116 12.00 -0.20 4.56
N HIS A 117 12.59 0.24 3.45
CA HIS A 117 13.64 -0.49 2.77
C HIS A 117 15.01 -0.12 3.36
N LYS A 118 15.75 -1.11 3.91
CA LYS A 118 17.17 -0.95 4.19
C LYS A 118 17.95 -1.17 2.90
N ARG A 119 18.63 -0.14 2.40
CA ARG A 119 19.60 -0.33 1.31
C ARG A 119 20.86 -0.97 1.88
N THR A 120 21.32 -2.07 1.24
CA THR A 120 22.61 -2.71 1.54
C THR A 120 23.74 -1.68 1.38
N GLY A 121 24.61 -1.55 2.39
CA GLY A 121 25.80 -0.69 2.34
C GLY A 121 25.65 0.70 2.94
N ILE A 122 24.48 1.09 3.41
CA ILE A 122 24.26 2.37 4.08
C ILE A 122 23.98 2.12 5.57
N LYS A 123 24.77 2.77 6.43
CA LYS A 123 24.50 2.76 7.87
C LYS A 123 23.30 3.63 8.17
N GLY A 124 22.22 3.03 8.68
CA GLY A 124 21.01 3.72 9.10
C GLY A 124 19.77 3.41 8.27
N LEU A 125 18.62 3.88 8.75
CA LEU A 125 17.33 3.77 8.09
C LEU A 125 17.20 4.93 7.11
N LEU A 126 17.16 4.62 5.79
CA LEU A 126 16.76 5.59 4.79
C LEU A 126 15.25 5.54 4.62
N LEU A 127 14.60 6.62 5.01
CA LEU A 127 13.20 6.84 4.66
C LEU A 127 13.10 7.06 3.16
N GLY A 128 12.29 6.23 2.47
CA GLY A 128 11.94 6.47 1.08
C GLY A 128 11.13 7.77 0.92
N SER A 129 11.15 8.33 -0.28
CA SER A 129 10.42 9.58 -0.59
C SER A 129 8.93 9.47 -0.27
N GLU A 130 8.30 8.34 -0.58
CA GLU A 130 6.88 8.11 -0.31
C GLU A 130 6.57 8.06 1.18
N THR A 131 7.42 7.38 1.97
CA THR A 131 7.27 7.34 3.42
C THR A 131 7.42 8.74 4.02
N HIS A 132 8.38 9.51 3.54
CA HIS A 132 8.57 10.90 3.95
C HIS A 132 7.32 11.74 3.66
N GLU A 133 6.78 11.67 2.45
CA GLU A 133 5.58 12.40 2.05
C GLU A 133 4.36 12.01 2.90
N VAL A 134 4.20 10.73 3.20
CA VAL A 134 3.12 10.27 4.09
C VAL A 134 3.28 10.85 5.49
N ILE A 135 4.49 10.85 6.06
CA ILE A 135 4.75 11.40 7.40
C ILE A 135 4.45 12.90 7.44
N VAL A 136 4.90 13.64 6.44
CA VAL A 136 4.74 15.12 6.41
C VAL A 136 3.27 15.52 6.29
N HIS A 137 2.46 14.78 5.53
CA HIS A 137 1.08 15.17 5.23
C HIS A 137 0.03 14.38 6.04
N SER A 138 0.44 13.40 6.84
CA SER A 138 -0.49 12.62 7.64
C SER A 138 -0.99 13.37 8.87
N THR A 139 -2.28 13.28 9.12
CA THR A 139 -2.88 13.68 10.41
C THR A 139 -2.92 12.52 11.41
N LEU A 140 -2.58 11.32 10.96
CA LEU A 140 -2.52 10.12 11.78
C LEU A 140 -1.06 9.80 12.17
N PRO A 141 -0.84 9.10 13.29
CA PRO A 141 0.45 8.51 13.57
C PRO A 141 0.93 7.61 12.41
N VAL A 142 2.21 7.68 12.11
CA VAL A 142 2.85 6.83 11.09
C VAL A 142 3.92 5.99 11.77
N LEU A 143 3.73 4.67 11.73
CA LEU A 143 4.69 3.71 12.26
C LEU A 143 5.52 3.16 11.09
N VAL A 144 6.84 3.30 11.18
CA VAL A 144 7.76 2.81 10.16
C VAL A 144 8.44 1.54 10.66
N LEU A 145 8.25 0.44 9.94
CA LEU A 145 8.86 -0.85 10.26
C LEU A 145 10.07 -1.09 9.35
N GLY A 146 11.18 -1.35 9.98
CA GLY A 146 12.42 -1.69 9.30
C GLY A 146 12.77 -3.17 9.35
#